data_2c0a979cdad999b91146b7a282bdbec2
#
_entry.id   2c0a979cdad999b91146b7a282bdbec2
#
_cell.length_a   1.000
_cell.length_b   1.000
_cell.length_c   1.000
_cell.angle_alpha   90.00
_cell.angle_beta   90.00
_cell.angle_gamma   90.00
#
_symmetry.space_group_name_H-M   'P 1'
#
loop_
_entity.id
_entity.type
_entity.pdbx_description
1 polymer ?
#
loop_
_entity_poly.entity_id
_entity_poly.type
_entity_poly.pdbx_seq_one_letter_code
_entity_poly.pdbx_strand_id
1 'polypeptide(L)'
;MKLLAPLLIAALAAAVPAAAQPIEPKVMARIDRILKRTPLVDGHNDLPEQLRENYAMSVEGLASGSDKRQPNPLMTDMARLHQGRVGGQFWSVYIPSEVTGDAAIRETIEQIDIVKRLVKAYPDDLALAGTADDVVRIHRLGKVASMIGVEGGHQIGGSLAALRQFYDLGARYMTFTHFRNNEFADSATDDPKFHGISDFGRAVVHEMNRLGMLVDLSHVSPDTMRDVLEVTKAPVIFSHSDARALSDHPRNVPDDILALLPANGGVVMVNFYTGHLSEPYRRWAAERAAQGARLKSLFDGQPDVRSARLKEWEAANPAPAADIGLVADHIEHVVKIAGHDHVGLGGDLDGIGYEDAPTGLNSVSGYPLVFAELIRRGWSDRDLAKLAGGNLLRAMRRSEAVAESMKSEPPSMASLPEPK
;
A
#
# COMPACT_ATOMS: atom_id res chain seq x y z
N MET A 1 35.20 -58.85 12.85
CA MET A 1 34.59 -58.16 11.69
C MET A 1 33.66 -57.09 12.23
N LYS A 2 34.03 -55.79 12.25
CA LYS A 2 33.19 -54.69 12.64
C LYS A 2 32.82 -53.98 11.34
N LEU A 3 31.53 -53.98 11.00
CA LEU A 3 30.95 -53.27 9.86
C LEU A 3 30.82 -51.80 10.26
N LEU A 4 31.56 -50.92 9.59
CA LEU A 4 31.36 -49.47 9.61
C LEU A 4 30.27 -49.12 8.59
N ALA A 5 29.16 -48.54 9.08
CA ALA A 5 28.13 -47.95 8.21
C ALA A 5 28.59 -46.52 7.79
N PRO A 6 28.43 -46.12 6.52
CA PRO A 6 28.77 -44.79 6.12
C PRO A 6 27.64 -43.80 6.53
N LEU A 7 28.01 -42.72 7.25
CA LEU A 7 27.16 -41.58 7.47
C LEU A 7 27.02 -40.81 6.15
N LEU A 8 25.81 -40.81 5.57
CA LEU A 8 25.46 -39.88 4.51
C LEU A 8 25.20 -38.51 5.13
N ILE A 9 26.13 -37.57 4.93
CA ILE A 9 25.93 -36.16 5.21
C ILE A 9 25.15 -35.61 3.99
N ALA A 10 23.83 -35.39 4.16
CA ALA A 10 23.04 -34.65 3.20
C ALA A 10 23.46 -33.14 3.32
N ALA A 11 24.21 -32.64 2.35
CA ALA A 11 24.45 -31.23 2.21
C ALA A 11 23.13 -30.55 1.81
N LEU A 12 22.50 -29.82 2.74
CA LEU A 12 21.46 -28.84 2.39
C LEU A 12 22.18 -27.74 1.56
N ALA A 13 21.97 -27.76 0.26
CA ALA A 13 22.27 -26.62 -0.59
C ALA A 13 21.31 -25.48 -0.20
N ALA A 14 21.85 -24.45 0.47
CA ALA A 14 21.13 -23.20 0.64
C ALA A 14 20.77 -22.66 -0.75
N ALA A 15 19.49 -22.60 -1.08
CA ALA A 15 19.03 -21.98 -2.32
C ALA A 15 19.35 -20.47 -2.22
N VAL A 16 20.35 -20.03 -2.96
CA VAL A 16 20.60 -18.60 -3.21
C VAL A 16 19.33 -18.07 -3.91
N PRO A 17 18.72 -16.96 -3.44
CA PRO A 17 17.59 -16.37 -4.13
C PRO A 17 17.98 -16.09 -5.59
N ALA A 18 17.27 -16.66 -6.53
CA ALA A 18 17.49 -16.40 -7.95
C ALA A 18 17.24 -14.91 -8.19
N ALA A 19 18.25 -14.17 -8.58
CA ALA A 19 18.08 -12.81 -9.07
C ALA A 19 16.96 -12.83 -10.13
N ALA A 20 16.04 -11.85 -10.06
CA ALA A 20 14.94 -11.78 -11.01
C ALA A 20 15.49 -11.85 -12.44
N GLN A 21 15.07 -12.87 -13.20
CA GLN A 21 15.57 -13.05 -14.57
C GLN A 21 15.15 -11.87 -15.45
N PRO A 22 16.01 -11.44 -16.36
CA PRO A 22 15.65 -10.37 -17.30
C PRO A 22 14.38 -10.72 -18.07
N ILE A 23 13.45 -9.77 -18.17
CA ILE A 23 12.23 -9.94 -18.98
C ILE A 23 12.60 -10.13 -20.44
N GLU A 24 12.05 -11.15 -21.08
CA GLU A 24 12.26 -11.38 -22.52
C GLU A 24 11.84 -10.15 -23.35
N PRO A 25 12.61 -9.73 -24.38
CA PRO A 25 12.32 -8.51 -25.16
C PRO A 25 10.92 -8.47 -25.77
N LYS A 26 10.36 -9.61 -26.19
CA LYS A 26 8.99 -9.70 -26.74
C LYS A 26 7.93 -9.45 -25.65
N VAL A 27 8.16 -9.96 -24.43
CA VAL A 27 7.29 -9.75 -23.29
C VAL A 27 7.36 -8.29 -22.87
N MET A 28 8.56 -7.71 -22.76
CA MET A 28 8.73 -6.29 -22.45
C MET A 28 8.04 -5.37 -23.47
N ALA A 29 8.18 -5.64 -24.77
CA ALA A 29 7.49 -4.89 -25.81
C ALA A 29 5.96 -5.00 -25.72
N ARG A 30 5.43 -6.13 -25.22
CA ARG A 30 3.99 -6.30 -24.94
C ARG A 30 3.57 -5.45 -23.75
N ILE A 31 4.34 -5.44 -22.67
CA ILE A 31 4.12 -4.61 -21.48
C ILE A 31 4.12 -3.13 -21.86
N ASP A 32 5.15 -2.67 -22.57
CA ASP A 32 5.29 -1.28 -23.01
C ASP A 32 4.09 -0.81 -23.84
N ARG A 33 3.58 -1.66 -24.74
CA ARG A 33 2.40 -1.35 -25.57
C ARG A 33 1.13 -1.19 -24.72
N ILE A 34 0.95 -2.01 -23.67
CA ILE A 34 -0.20 -1.94 -22.76
C ILE A 34 -0.10 -0.68 -21.91
N LEU A 35 1.05 -0.47 -21.25
CA LEU A 35 1.27 0.62 -20.29
C LEU A 35 1.38 2.00 -20.97
N LYS A 36 1.72 2.06 -22.25
CA LYS A 36 1.63 3.30 -23.05
C LYS A 36 0.19 3.78 -23.24
N ARG A 37 -0.79 2.87 -23.24
CA ARG A 37 -2.22 3.19 -23.45
C ARG A 37 -2.98 3.38 -22.15
N THR A 38 -2.60 2.63 -21.13
CA THR A 38 -3.22 2.66 -19.80
C THR A 38 -2.14 2.91 -18.76
N PRO A 39 -2.20 4.01 -17.98
CA PRO A 39 -1.21 4.25 -16.96
C PRO A 39 -1.16 3.10 -15.97
N LEU A 40 0.03 2.66 -15.58
CA LEU A 40 0.22 1.91 -14.36
C LEU A 40 0.05 2.87 -13.21
N VAL A 41 -0.95 2.66 -12.37
CA VAL A 41 -1.21 3.47 -11.18
C VAL A 41 -0.96 2.63 -9.94
N ASP A 42 0.02 3.06 -9.16
CA ASP A 42 0.32 2.48 -7.86
C ASP A 42 -0.51 3.17 -6.77
N GLY A 43 -1.18 2.35 -5.96
CA GLY A 43 -2.12 2.81 -4.92
C GLY A 43 -1.46 3.38 -3.68
N HIS A 44 -0.17 3.06 -3.42
CA HIS A 44 0.46 3.45 -2.16
C HIS A 44 1.99 3.46 -2.23
N ASN A 45 2.58 4.57 -1.78
CA ASN A 45 4.04 4.72 -1.70
C ASN A 45 4.41 5.75 -0.63
N ASP A 46 5.29 5.39 0.29
CA ASP A 46 5.63 6.16 1.49
C ASP A 46 6.93 6.96 1.37
N LEU A 47 7.34 7.28 0.15
CA LEU A 47 8.47 8.20 -0.03
C LEU A 47 8.34 9.49 0.81
N PRO A 48 7.14 10.13 0.95
CA PRO A 48 7.01 11.32 1.79
C PRO A 48 7.32 11.09 3.26
N GLU A 49 6.96 9.90 3.82
CA GLU A 49 7.31 9.51 5.19
C GLU A 49 8.83 9.39 5.34
N GLN A 50 9.50 8.66 4.44
CA GLN A 50 10.95 8.51 4.47
C GLN A 50 11.68 9.84 4.39
N LEU A 51 11.17 10.77 3.58
CA LEU A 51 11.74 12.12 3.48
C LEU A 51 11.59 12.91 4.78
N ARG A 52 10.45 12.77 5.48
CA ARG A 52 10.22 13.38 6.79
C ARG A 52 11.16 12.81 7.85
N GLU A 53 11.16 11.49 7.99
CA GLU A 53 11.85 10.83 9.09
C GLU A 53 13.37 10.81 8.95
N ASN A 54 13.86 10.59 7.74
CA ASN A 54 15.25 10.29 7.50
C ASN A 54 16.03 11.37 6.76
N TYR A 55 15.33 12.34 6.15
CA TYR A 55 15.95 13.32 5.24
C TYR A 55 15.51 14.77 5.53
N ALA A 56 15.08 15.07 6.76
CA ALA A 56 14.67 16.42 7.19
C ALA A 56 13.69 17.11 6.21
N MET A 57 12.77 16.32 5.65
CA MET A 57 11.77 16.76 4.65
C MET A 57 12.38 17.30 3.33
N SER A 58 13.64 16.98 3.04
CA SER A 58 14.28 17.40 1.79
C SER A 58 13.82 16.52 0.62
N VAL A 59 13.41 17.16 -0.46
CA VAL A 59 13.05 16.53 -1.75
C VAL A 59 14.20 16.49 -2.75
N GLU A 60 15.40 16.90 -2.37
CA GLU A 60 16.57 16.93 -3.23
C GLU A 60 17.18 15.53 -3.46
N GLY A 61 17.89 15.36 -4.59
CA GLY A 61 18.64 14.13 -4.88
C GLY A 61 17.80 12.91 -5.22
N LEU A 62 16.56 13.10 -5.70
CA LEU A 62 15.64 12.02 -6.09
C LEU A 62 15.56 11.84 -7.61
N ALA A 63 16.42 12.47 -8.40
CA ALA A 63 16.46 12.24 -9.84
C ALA A 63 16.84 10.78 -10.17
N SER A 64 17.86 10.23 -9.46
CA SER A 64 18.30 8.83 -9.58
C SER A 64 19.24 8.45 -8.44
N GLY A 65 19.43 7.12 -8.22
CA GLY A 65 20.42 6.60 -7.27
C GLY A 65 20.03 6.74 -5.81
N SER A 66 18.78 6.93 -5.51
CA SER A 66 18.27 7.03 -4.13
C SER A 66 18.38 5.71 -3.37
N ASP A 67 18.53 4.57 -4.05
CA ASP A 67 18.84 3.25 -3.49
C ASP A 67 20.23 3.19 -2.79
N LYS A 68 21.07 4.19 -3.01
CA LYS A 68 22.40 4.32 -2.38
C LYS A 68 22.45 5.39 -1.28
N ARG A 69 21.30 6.04 -1.01
CA ARG A 69 21.25 7.08 0.04
C ARG A 69 21.51 6.50 1.43
N GLN A 70 22.05 7.35 2.29
CA GLN A 70 22.27 7.04 3.70
C GLN A 70 21.47 8.06 4.55
N PRO A 71 20.96 7.68 5.71
CA PRO A 71 21.15 6.38 6.39
C PRO A 71 20.30 5.24 5.81
N ASN A 72 19.19 5.53 5.11
CA ASN A 72 18.25 4.53 4.61
C ASN A 72 18.14 4.59 3.08
N PRO A 73 18.48 3.51 2.36
CA PRO A 73 18.19 3.39 0.94
C PRO A 73 16.70 3.60 0.67
N LEU A 74 16.37 4.34 -0.40
CA LEU A 74 14.98 4.52 -0.82
C LEU A 74 14.63 3.57 -1.97
N MET A 75 13.39 3.14 -2.03
CA MET A 75 12.88 2.26 -3.10
C MET A 75 12.41 3.03 -4.33
N THR A 76 12.30 4.37 -4.21
CA THR A 76 11.73 5.25 -5.22
C THR A 76 12.67 6.40 -5.58
N ASP A 77 12.83 6.64 -6.89
CA ASP A 77 13.34 7.88 -7.49
C ASP A 77 12.77 8.04 -8.91
N MET A 78 12.99 9.21 -9.53
CA MET A 78 12.41 9.56 -10.83
C MET A 78 12.85 8.57 -11.93
N ALA A 79 14.14 8.25 -12.00
CA ALA A 79 14.67 7.31 -12.99
C ALA A 79 14.02 5.92 -12.86
N ARG A 80 13.83 5.43 -11.64
CA ARG A 80 13.24 4.12 -11.39
C ARG A 80 11.72 4.10 -11.56
N LEU A 81 11.00 5.20 -11.30
CA LEU A 81 9.59 5.34 -11.67
C LEU A 81 9.39 5.14 -13.18
N HIS A 82 10.24 5.79 -14.01
CA HIS A 82 10.21 5.59 -15.46
C HIS A 82 10.61 4.17 -15.88
N GLN A 83 11.63 3.58 -15.25
CA GLN A 83 12.02 2.17 -15.48
C GLN A 83 10.86 1.22 -15.15
N GLY A 84 10.13 1.47 -14.06
CA GLY A 84 8.95 0.73 -13.63
C GLY A 84 7.70 1.00 -14.47
N ARG A 85 7.75 1.93 -15.43
CA ARG A 85 6.59 2.32 -16.26
C ARG A 85 5.43 2.89 -15.42
N VAL A 86 5.73 3.45 -14.25
CA VAL A 86 4.71 4.07 -13.40
C VAL A 86 4.15 5.30 -14.12
N GLY A 87 2.84 5.33 -14.33
CA GLY A 87 2.12 6.41 -14.99
C GLY A 87 1.28 7.25 -14.03
N GLY A 88 1.06 6.74 -12.81
CA GLY A 88 0.41 7.44 -11.71
C GLY A 88 0.84 6.86 -10.37
N GLN A 89 0.96 7.71 -9.36
CA GLN A 89 1.38 7.34 -8.01
C GLN A 89 0.50 8.03 -6.99
N PHE A 90 -0.08 7.26 -6.08
CA PHE A 90 -0.57 7.80 -4.82
C PHE A 90 0.60 7.88 -3.83
N TRP A 91 0.95 9.10 -3.46
CA TRP A 91 1.90 9.38 -2.39
C TRP A 91 1.16 9.36 -1.07
N SER A 92 1.56 8.46 -0.17
CA SER A 92 1.03 8.40 1.18
C SER A 92 1.50 9.60 1.99
N VAL A 93 0.57 10.26 2.67
CA VAL A 93 0.86 11.24 3.70
C VAL A 93 0.52 10.62 5.04
N TYR A 94 1.46 9.84 5.53
CA TYR A 94 1.38 9.12 6.79
C TYR A 94 1.95 9.95 7.94
N ILE A 95 1.37 9.76 9.11
CA ILE A 95 1.94 10.14 10.42
C ILE A 95 1.66 9.03 11.44
N PRO A 96 2.50 8.89 12.50
CA PRO A 96 2.28 7.86 13.51
C PRO A 96 0.89 7.95 14.15
N SER A 97 0.23 6.81 14.35
CA SER A 97 -1.13 6.74 14.90
C SER A 97 -1.25 7.18 16.36
N GLU A 98 -0.12 7.41 17.04
CA GLU A 98 -0.04 8.02 18.37
C GLU A 98 -0.18 9.54 18.33
N VAL A 99 0.06 10.17 17.19
CA VAL A 99 -0.13 11.62 16.99
C VAL A 99 -1.60 11.87 16.70
N THR A 100 -2.28 12.58 17.60
CA THR A 100 -3.73 12.80 17.52
C THR A 100 -4.10 14.29 17.65
N GLY A 101 -5.36 14.64 17.40
CA GLY A 101 -5.89 16.00 17.55
C GLY A 101 -5.20 17.02 16.64
N ASP A 102 -4.94 18.21 17.17
CA ASP A 102 -4.37 19.33 16.41
C ASP A 102 -2.97 19.05 15.84
N ALA A 103 -2.18 18.25 16.58
CA ALA A 103 -0.85 17.84 16.13
C ALA A 103 -0.95 16.97 14.87
N ALA A 104 -1.92 16.06 14.82
CA ALA A 104 -2.16 15.22 13.64
C ALA A 104 -2.52 16.06 12.40
N ILE A 105 -3.43 17.03 12.55
CA ILE A 105 -3.81 17.95 11.46
C ILE A 105 -2.59 18.71 10.94
N ARG A 106 -1.78 19.28 11.83
CA ARG A 106 -0.57 20.04 11.47
C ARG A 106 0.43 19.17 10.70
N GLU A 107 0.74 17.97 11.23
CA GLU A 107 1.73 17.09 10.62
C GLU A 107 1.26 16.54 9.28
N THR A 108 -0.05 16.28 9.11
CA THR A 108 -0.63 15.92 7.81
C THR A 108 -0.45 17.04 6.77
N ILE A 109 -0.65 18.30 7.16
CA ILE A 109 -0.41 19.45 6.27
C ILE A 109 1.07 19.51 5.87
N GLU A 110 2.00 19.28 6.78
CA GLU A 110 3.44 19.23 6.49
C GLU A 110 3.79 18.08 5.53
N GLN A 111 3.15 16.91 5.66
CA GLN A 111 3.33 15.79 4.72
C GLN A 111 2.76 16.12 3.33
N ILE A 112 1.59 16.75 3.25
CA ILE A 112 1.02 17.23 1.98
C ILE A 112 1.96 18.23 1.31
N ASP A 113 2.61 19.12 2.08
CA ASP A 113 3.59 20.08 1.56
C ASP A 113 4.82 19.35 0.99
N ILE A 114 5.31 18.29 1.62
CA ILE A 114 6.41 17.48 1.07
C ILE A 114 6.04 16.98 -0.34
N VAL A 115 4.85 16.40 -0.53
CA VAL A 115 4.40 15.93 -1.85
C VAL A 115 4.33 17.07 -2.87
N LYS A 116 3.78 18.22 -2.49
CA LYS A 116 3.71 19.39 -3.38
C LYS A 116 5.09 19.92 -3.76
N ARG A 117 6.04 19.95 -2.82
CA ARG A 117 7.43 20.33 -3.07
C ARG A 117 8.15 19.31 -3.96
N LEU A 118 7.90 18.01 -3.74
CA LEU A 118 8.42 16.93 -4.57
C LEU A 118 7.99 17.15 -6.04
N VAL A 119 6.70 17.30 -6.30
CA VAL A 119 6.18 17.52 -7.65
C VAL A 119 6.75 18.81 -8.27
N LYS A 120 6.91 19.86 -7.49
CA LYS A 120 7.50 21.13 -7.94
C LYS A 120 9.00 21.02 -8.26
N ALA A 121 9.73 20.16 -7.54
CA ALA A 121 11.17 19.93 -7.73
C ALA A 121 11.48 19.12 -8.98
N TYR A 122 10.56 18.24 -9.40
CA TYR A 122 10.73 17.35 -10.56
C TYR A 122 9.62 17.56 -11.61
N PRO A 123 9.49 18.77 -12.18
CA PRO A 123 8.37 19.12 -13.06
C PRO A 123 8.40 18.40 -14.41
N ASP A 124 9.56 17.86 -14.82
CA ASP A 124 9.67 17.07 -16.04
C ASP A 124 9.17 15.64 -15.86
N ASP A 125 9.22 15.11 -14.64
CA ASP A 125 8.84 13.74 -14.30
C ASP A 125 7.45 13.66 -13.68
N LEU A 126 7.04 14.64 -12.88
CA LEU A 126 5.84 14.60 -12.05
C LEU A 126 4.86 15.74 -12.40
N ALA A 127 3.56 15.49 -12.19
CA ALA A 127 2.54 16.54 -12.18
C ALA A 127 1.39 16.15 -11.23
N LEU A 128 0.83 17.11 -10.49
CA LEU A 128 -0.32 16.89 -9.60
C LEU A 128 -1.56 16.51 -10.41
N ALA A 129 -2.28 15.47 -9.95
CA ALA A 129 -3.54 15.02 -10.50
C ALA A 129 -4.63 15.07 -9.43
N GLY A 130 -5.75 15.69 -9.74
CA GLY A 130 -6.92 15.79 -8.86
C GLY A 130 -8.10 14.92 -9.33
N THR A 131 -8.06 14.44 -10.57
CA THR A 131 -9.14 13.65 -11.17
C THR A 131 -8.57 12.46 -11.96
N ALA A 132 -9.42 11.47 -12.24
CA ALA A 132 -9.05 10.35 -13.10
C ALA A 132 -8.62 10.82 -14.51
N ASP A 133 -9.24 11.86 -15.03
CA ASP A 133 -8.90 12.40 -16.35
C ASP A 133 -7.56 13.18 -16.33
N ASP A 134 -7.20 13.81 -15.21
CA ASP A 134 -5.86 14.36 -15.02
C ASP A 134 -4.79 13.25 -15.08
N VAL A 135 -5.02 12.11 -14.44
CA VAL A 135 -4.09 10.97 -14.49
C VAL A 135 -3.83 10.56 -15.94
N VAL A 136 -4.90 10.38 -16.72
CA VAL A 136 -4.78 10.00 -18.12
C VAL A 136 -4.08 11.07 -18.95
N ARG A 137 -4.39 12.33 -18.73
CA ARG A 137 -3.78 13.48 -19.43
C ARG A 137 -2.28 13.60 -19.13
N ILE A 138 -1.90 13.50 -17.86
CA ILE A 138 -0.51 13.62 -17.39
C ILE A 138 0.31 12.44 -17.92
N HIS A 139 -0.21 11.23 -17.83
CA HIS A 139 0.45 10.04 -18.38
C HIS A 139 0.74 10.18 -19.91
N ARG A 140 -0.20 10.75 -20.68
CA ARG A 140 0.01 11.01 -22.11
C ARG A 140 1.14 12.02 -22.40
N LEU A 141 1.48 12.86 -21.44
CA LEU A 141 2.62 13.77 -21.48
C LEU A 141 3.94 13.09 -21.10
N GLY A 142 3.92 11.78 -20.78
CA GLY A 142 5.09 11.02 -20.35
C GLY A 142 5.51 11.28 -18.91
N LYS A 143 4.63 11.86 -18.08
CA LYS A 143 4.88 12.16 -16.66
C LYS A 143 4.10 11.20 -15.76
N VAL A 144 4.54 11.09 -14.52
CA VAL A 144 3.83 10.38 -13.45
C VAL A 144 2.79 11.30 -12.81
N ALA A 145 1.52 10.93 -12.91
CA ALA A 145 0.42 11.64 -12.28
C ALA A 145 0.50 11.44 -10.76
N SER A 146 0.79 12.49 -10.02
CA SER A 146 1.01 12.48 -8.58
C SER A 146 -0.29 12.81 -7.85
N MET A 147 -0.81 11.85 -7.10
CA MET A 147 -1.99 11.98 -6.26
C MET A 147 -1.59 11.90 -4.78
N ILE A 148 -2.41 12.40 -3.88
CA ILE A 148 -2.18 12.40 -2.44
C ILE A 148 -3.19 11.48 -1.78
N GLY A 149 -2.71 10.54 -0.96
CA GLY A 149 -3.51 9.70 -0.09
C GLY A 149 -3.20 9.97 1.38
N VAL A 150 -4.22 10.22 2.20
CA VAL A 150 -4.06 10.37 3.64
C VAL A 150 -4.14 8.99 4.27
N GLU A 151 -3.09 8.55 4.94
CA GLU A 151 -3.03 7.24 5.54
C GLU A 151 -3.32 7.27 7.05
N GLY A 152 -4.61 7.13 7.35
CA GLY A 152 -5.12 7.04 8.71
C GLY A 152 -6.10 8.16 9.08
N GLY A 153 -7.34 7.77 9.40
CA GLY A 153 -8.42 8.69 9.75
C GLY A 153 -8.18 9.51 11.03
N HIS A 154 -7.25 9.06 11.91
CA HIS A 154 -6.82 9.85 13.08
C HIS A 154 -6.27 11.23 12.69
N GLN A 155 -5.78 11.37 11.47
CA GLN A 155 -5.17 12.58 10.92
C GLN A 155 -6.16 13.76 10.82
N ILE A 156 -7.46 13.49 10.71
CA ILE A 156 -8.47 14.57 10.72
C ILE A 156 -8.72 15.15 12.11
N GLY A 157 -8.13 14.58 13.18
CA GLY A 157 -8.31 15.06 14.55
C GLY A 157 -9.79 15.12 14.98
N GLY A 158 -10.63 14.20 14.49
CA GLY A 158 -12.08 14.20 14.73
C GLY A 158 -12.85 15.34 14.06
N SER A 159 -12.29 16.00 13.05
CA SER A 159 -12.87 17.18 12.40
C SER A 159 -13.20 16.95 10.93
N LEU A 160 -14.48 16.97 10.56
CA LEU A 160 -14.90 16.99 9.14
C LEU A 160 -14.45 18.25 8.40
N ALA A 161 -14.16 19.34 9.11
CA ALA A 161 -13.59 20.53 8.49
C ALA A 161 -12.14 20.26 8.04
N ALA A 162 -11.33 19.57 8.87
CA ALA A 162 -10.00 19.15 8.49
C ALA A 162 -10.02 18.21 7.28
N LEU A 163 -10.93 17.23 7.24
CA LEU A 163 -11.13 16.35 6.08
C LEU A 163 -11.39 17.15 4.79
N ARG A 164 -12.27 18.15 4.82
CA ARG A 164 -12.53 19.03 3.68
C ARG A 164 -11.29 19.80 3.24
N GLN A 165 -10.54 20.34 4.21
CA GLN A 165 -9.30 21.05 3.91
C GLN A 165 -8.22 20.15 3.32
N PHE A 166 -8.11 18.90 3.76
CA PHE A 166 -7.18 17.93 3.13
C PHE A 166 -7.58 17.65 1.67
N TYR A 167 -8.89 17.53 1.39
CA TYR A 167 -9.36 17.40 0.02
C TYR A 167 -9.02 18.63 -0.84
N ASP A 168 -9.26 19.83 -0.32
CA ASP A 168 -8.92 21.09 -0.99
C ASP A 168 -7.41 21.23 -1.21
N LEU A 169 -6.59 20.70 -0.30
CA LEU A 169 -5.13 20.63 -0.44
C LEU A 169 -4.66 19.56 -1.44
N GLY A 170 -5.54 18.69 -1.92
CA GLY A 170 -5.26 17.74 -2.98
C GLY A 170 -5.37 16.27 -2.62
N ALA A 171 -5.74 15.91 -1.38
CA ALA A 171 -5.97 14.53 -1.01
C ALA A 171 -7.14 13.92 -1.81
N ARG A 172 -6.99 12.67 -2.25
CA ARG A 172 -8.00 11.98 -3.08
C ARG A 172 -8.45 10.64 -2.51
N TYR A 173 -7.75 10.12 -1.50
CA TYR A 173 -8.29 9.11 -0.60
C TYR A 173 -7.94 9.42 0.86
N MET A 174 -8.63 8.79 1.79
CA MET A 174 -8.23 8.66 3.18
C MET A 174 -8.46 7.22 3.63
N THR A 175 -7.40 6.59 4.16
CA THR A 175 -7.46 5.29 4.85
C THR A 175 -8.17 5.48 6.18
N PHE A 176 -9.19 4.68 6.47
CA PHE A 176 -10.10 4.90 7.59
C PHE A 176 -9.43 4.74 8.96
N THR A 177 -8.45 3.84 9.08
CA THR A 177 -7.58 3.68 10.26
C THR A 177 -6.14 3.42 9.79
N HIS A 178 -5.19 3.41 10.72
CA HIS A 178 -3.88 2.79 10.53
C HIS A 178 -3.73 1.61 11.52
N PHE A 179 -2.59 1.44 12.19
CA PHE A 179 -2.37 0.31 13.11
C PHE A 179 -3.22 0.34 14.37
N ARG A 180 -3.82 1.47 14.72
CA ARG A 180 -4.68 1.64 15.91
C ARG A 180 -6.08 2.06 15.52
N ASN A 181 -7.04 1.72 16.39
CA ASN A 181 -8.35 2.35 16.36
C ASN A 181 -8.21 3.86 16.47
N ASN A 182 -9.10 4.57 15.83
CA ASN A 182 -9.21 6.01 16.03
C ASN A 182 -10.52 6.37 16.76
N GLU A 183 -10.99 7.60 16.60
CA GLU A 183 -12.18 8.08 17.30
C GLU A 183 -13.48 7.55 16.68
N PHE A 184 -13.44 6.89 15.51
CA PHE A 184 -14.65 6.54 14.78
C PHE A 184 -14.63 5.19 14.06
N ALA A 185 -13.51 4.46 14.05
CA ALA A 185 -13.40 3.17 13.36
C ALA A 185 -12.38 2.23 14.01
N ASP A 186 -12.59 0.94 13.83
CA ASP A 186 -11.71 -0.12 14.31
C ASP A 186 -10.67 -0.52 13.27
N SER A 187 -9.40 -0.60 13.70
CA SER A 187 -8.26 -1.11 12.96
C SER A 187 -8.25 -2.64 12.93
N ALA A 188 -7.62 -3.22 11.92
CA ALA A 188 -7.36 -4.65 11.81
C ALA A 188 -6.37 -5.18 12.86
N THR A 189 -5.57 -4.31 13.46
CA THR A 189 -4.43 -4.65 14.33
C THR A 189 -4.56 -4.12 15.76
N ASP A 190 -5.77 -3.70 16.14
CA ASP A 190 -6.08 -3.25 17.50
C ASP A 190 -7.31 -4.00 18.05
N ASP A 191 -7.53 -3.93 19.35
CA ASP A 191 -8.68 -4.55 20.00
C ASP A 191 -9.99 -3.83 19.58
N PRO A 192 -11.06 -4.56 19.23
CA PRO A 192 -12.31 -3.94 18.79
C PRO A 192 -12.90 -2.97 19.83
N LYS A 193 -13.23 -1.75 19.37
CA LYS A 193 -13.84 -0.69 20.19
C LYS A 193 -15.28 -0.38 19.79
N PHE A 194 -15.52 -0.30 18.48
CA PHE A 194 -16.83 0.03 17.91
C PHE A 194 -17.53 -1.19 17.32
N HIS A 195 -16.79 -2.30 17.11
CA HIS A 195 -17.22 -3.44 16.31
C HIS A 195 -17.63 -3.01 14.89
N GLY A 196 -16.80 -2.13 14.30
CA GLY A 196 -17.00 -1.51 12.99
C GLY A 196 -16.75 -0.01 13.02
N ILE A 197 -17.76 0.81 12.65
CA ILE A 197 -17.68 2.26 12.67
C ILE A 197 -18.74 2.90 13.58
N SER A 198 -18.38 4.03 14.19
CA SER A 198 -19.31 4.86 14.96
C SER A 198 -20.25 5.67 14.04
N ASP A 199 -21.24 6.37 14.64
CA ASP A 199 -22.09 7.32 13.91
C ASP A 199 -21.27 8.45 13.26
N PHE A 200 -20.19 8.90 13.93
CA PHE A 200 -19.28 9.86 13.33
C PHE A 200 -18.52 9.25 12.14
N GLY A 201 -18.11 7.98 12.22
CA GLY A 201 -17.55 7.24 11.10
C GLY A 201 -18.48 7.18 9.88
N ARG A 202 -19.77 6.97 10.10
CA ARG A 202 -20.80 7.05 9.02
C ARG A 202 -20.85 8.45 8.40
N ALA A 203 -20.75 9.50 9.22
CA ALA A 203 -20.69 10.88 8.74
C ALA A 203 -19.40 11.17 7.95
N VAL A 204 -18.26 10.58 8.33
CA VAL A 204 -17.00 10.65 7.57
C VAL A 204 -17.17 10.01 6.20
N VAL A 205 -17.73 8.79 6.10
CA VAL A 205 -18.01 8.13 4.80
C VAL A 205 -18.90 9.00 3.92
N HIS A 206 -19.99 9.54 4.49
CA HIS A 206 -20.91 10.40 3.75
C HIS A 206 -20.19 11.66 3.22
N GLU A 207 -19.38 12.33 4.04
CA GLU A 207 -18.64 13.53 3.63
C GLU A 207 -17.57 13.22 2.57
N MET A 208 -16.86 12.09 2.69
CA MET A 208 -15.93 11.64 1.66
C MET A 208 -16.63 11.39 0.32
N ASN A 209 -17.82 10.74 0.33
CA ASN A 209 -18.60 10.55 -0.88
C ASN A 209 -19.05 11.89 -1.48
N ARG A 210 -19.49 12.84 -0.63
CA ARG A 210 -19.91 14.19 -1.08
C ARG A 210 -18.75 14.97 -1.72
N LEU A 211 -17.53 14.81 -1.24
CA LEU A 211 -16.33 15.43 -1.77
C LEU A 211 -15.81 14.74 -3.05
N GLY A 212 -16.12 13.44 -3.26
CA GLY A 212 -15.47 12.62 -4.29
C GLY A 212 -14.12 12.07 -3.85
N MET A 213 -13.87 12.03 -2.53
CA MET A 213 -12.70 11.39 -1.94
C MET A 213 -12.96 9.89 -1.80
N LEU A 214 -12.06 9.05 -2.30
CA LEU A 214 -12.16 7.60 -2.17
C LEU A 214 -12.03 7.20 -0.70
N VAL A 215 -12.92 6.34 -0.23
CA VAL A 215 -12.79 5.68 1.08
C VAL A 215 -11.84 4.51 0.92
N ASP A 216 -10.71 4.56 1.62
CA ASP A 216 -9.71 3.49 1.61
C ASP A 216 -9.89 2.60 2.85
N LEU A 217 -10.02 1.31 2.61
CA LEU A 217 -10.26 0.27 3.61
C LEU A 217 -9.02 -0.58 3.91
N SER A 218 -7.83 -0.20 3.45
CA SER A 218 -6.60 -0.76 3.98
C SER A 218 -6.52 -0.48 5.48
N HIS A 219 -5.88 -1.33 6.25
CA HIS A 219 -5.72 -1.24 7.72
C HIS A 219 -6.96 -1.47 8.59
N VAL A 220 -8.17 -1.41 8.06
CA VAL A 220 -9.38 -1.49 8.90
C VAL A 220 -9.77 -2.92 9.25
N SER A 221 -10.50 -3.08 10.36
CA SER A 221 -11.06 -4.38 10.75
C SER A 221 -12.09 -4.90 9.73
N PRO A 222 -12.33 -6.22 9.66
CA PRO A 222 -13.38 -6.77 8.79
C PRO A 222 -14.77 -6.20 9.07
N ASP A 223 -15.08 -5.87 10.32
CA ASP A 223 -16.35 -5.26 10.69
C ASP A 223 -16.46 -3.83 10.15
N THR A 224 -15.36 -3.05 10.24
CA THR A 224 -15.27 -1.74 9.58
C THR A 224 -15.43 -1.84 8.06
N MET A 225 -14.83 -2.86 7.41
CA MET A 225 -15.02 -3.09 5.97
C MET A 225 -16.50 -3.28 5.62
N ARG A 226 -17.23 -4.11 6.39
CA ARG A 226 -18.66 -4.39 6.17
C ARG A 226 -19.51 -3.15 6.37
N ASP A 227 -19.32 -2.45 7.49
CA ASP A 227 -20.09 -1.26 7.83
C ASP A 227 -19.90 -0.15 6.78
N VAL A 228 -18.68 0.08 6.32
CA VAL A 228 -18.42 1.08 5.27
C VAL A 228 -19.05 0.66 3.94
N LEU A 229 -18.94 -0.62 3.55
CA LEU A 229 -19.55 -1.13 2.32
C LEU A 229 -21.08 -1.05 2.34
N GLU A 230 -21.71 -1.12 3.52
CA GLU A 230 -23.17 -0.95 3.69
C GLU A 230 -23.61 0.50 3.45
N VAL A 231 -22.82 1.49 3.89
CA VAL A 231 -23.26 2.91 3.91
C VAL A 231 -22.70 3.75 2.77
N THR A 232 -21.61 3.32 2.12
CA THR A 232 -21.00 4.10 1.04
C THR A 232 -21.82 4.12 -0.23
N LYS A 233 -21.92 5.29 -0.87
CA LYS A 233 -22.53 5.47 -2.19
C LYS A 233 -21.50 5.31 -3.34
N ALA A 234 -20.21 5.46 -3.03
CA ALA A 234 -19.12 5.40 -3.99
C ALA A 234 -18.32 4.09 -3.86
N PRO A 235 -17.59 3.67 -4.92
CA PRO A 235 -16.65 2.57 -4.80
C PRO A 235 -15.60 2.85 -3.73
N VAL A 236 -15.29 1.81 -2.94
CA VAL A 236 -14.17 1.84 -2.02
C VAL A 236 -12.87 1.38 -2.69
N ILE A 237 -11.74 1.67 -2.09
CA ILE A 237 -10.46 1.07 -2.43
C ILE A 237 -9.86 0.37 -1.21
N PHE A 238 -8.94 -0.53 -1.49
CA PHE A 238 -7.94 -1.03 -0.57
C PHE A 238 -6.60 -0.66 -1.19
N SER A 239 -6.02 0.45 -0.75
CA SER A 239 -4.85 1.05 -1.42
C SER A 239 -3.63 0.15 -1.43
N HIS A 240 -3.50 -0.76 -0.44
CA HIS A 240 -2.41 -1.72 -0.28
C HIS A 240 -2.85 -2.86 0.65
N SER A 241 -3.51 -3.88 0.11
CA SER A 241 -3.99 -5.05 0.87
C SER A 241 -4.02 -6.32 0.02
N ASP A 242 -3.93 -7.48 0.68
CA ASP A 242 -3.82 -8.78 0.04
C ASP A 242 -5.02 -9.69 0.35
N ALA A 243 -5.02 -10.92 -0.15
CA ALA A 243 -6.08 -11.89 0.07
C ALA A 243 -5.82 -12.70 1.37
N ARG A 244 -6.74 -12.64 2.32
CA ARG A 244 -6.60 -13.30 3.62
C ARG A 244 -6.61 -14.83 3.53
N ALA A 245 -7.26 -15.38 2.53
CA ALA A 245 -7.29 -16.83 2.31
C ALA A 245 -5.91 -17.43 1.99
N LEU A 246 -4.95 -16.64 1.49
CA LEU A 246 -3.60 -17.10 1.17
C LEU A 246 -2.60 -16.87 2.31
N SER A 247 -2.80 -15.82 3.10
CA SER A 247 -2.02 -15.53 4.30
C SER A 247 -2.94 -14.90 5.33
N ASP A 248 -3.14 -15.57 6.48
CA ASP A 248 -4.09 -15.17 7.52
C ASP A 248 -3.57 -13.97 8.34
N HIS A 249 -3.09 -12.95 7.64
CA HIS A 249 -2.71 -11.70 8.26
C HIS A 249 -3.95 -10.80 8.45
N PRO A 250 -4.14 -10.14 9.61
CA PRO A 250 -5.33 -9.30 9.86
C PRO A 250 -5.49 -8.14 8.86
N ARG A 251 -4.38 -7.67 8.25
CA ARG A 251 -4.38 -6.63 7.22
C ARG A 251 -4.95 -7.09 5.87
N ASN A 252 -5.07 -8.40 5.65
CA ASN A 252 -5.55 -8.98 4.40
C ASN A 252 -7.08 -9.02 4.35
N VAL A 253 -7.64 -8.89 3.15
CA VAL A 253 -9.07 -8.82 2.89
C VAL A 253 -9.69 -10.21 2.90
N PRO A 254 -10.72 -10.47 3.73
CA PRO A 254 -11.45 -11.74 3.73
C PRO A 254 -12.26 -11.97 2.45
N ASP A 255 -12.48 -13.24 2.07
CA ASP A 255 -13.20 -13.62 0.84
C ASP A 255 -14.65 -13.14 0.82
N ASP A 256 -15.33 -13.10 1.96
CA ASP A 256 -16.69 -12.58 2.07
C ASP A 256 -16.76 -11.06 1.78
N ILE A 257 -15.72 -10.30 2.11
CA ILE A 257 -15.58 -8.90 1.73
C ILE A 257 -15.25 -8.77 0.23
N LEU A 258 -14.30 -9.58 -0.28
CA LEU A 258 -13.97 -9.59 -1.71
C LEU A 258 -15.23 -9.84 -2.56
N ALA A 259 -16.12 -10.72 -2.11
CA ALA A 259 -17.38 -11.04 -2.79
C ALA A 259 -18.39 -9.86 -2.87
N LEU A 260 -18.24 -8.82 -2.04
CA LEU A 260 -19.08 -7.62 -2.07
C LEU A 260 -18.61 -6.59 -3.11
N LEU A 261 -17.35 -6.65 -3.54
CA LEU A 261 -16.76 -5.64 -4.42
C LEU A 261 -17.40 -5.54 -5.81
N PRO A 262 -17.89 -6.63 -6.46
CA PRO A 262 -18.61 -6.52 -7.73
C PRO A 262 -19.85 -5.61 -7.65
N ALA A 263 -20.58 -5.65 -6.56
CA ALA A 263 -21.74 -4.78 -6.34
C ALA A 263 -21.34 -3.33 -6.02
N ASN A 264 -20.31 -3.12 -5.20
CA ASN A 264 -19.82 -1.80 -4.83
C ASN A 264 -19.06 -1.12 -5.97
N GLY A 265 -18.33 -1.88 -6.78
CA GLY A 265 -17.42 -1.36 -7.81
C GLY A 265 -16.01 -1.06 -7.30
N GLY A 266 -15.67 -1.49 -6.10
CA GLY A 266 -14.38 -1.24 -5.44
C GLY A 266 -13.20 -1.99 -6.06
N VAL A 267 -11.98 -1.70 -5.55
CA VAL A 267 -10.72 -2.26 -6.05
C VAL A 267 -9.79 -2.59 -4.90
N VAL A 268 -9.25 -3.83 -4.88
CA VAL A 268 -8.14 -4.22 -4.01
C VAL A 268 -6.85 -4.05 -4.76
N MET A 269 -5.95 -3.24 -4.23
CA MET A 269 -4.61 -3.04 -4.79
C MET A 269 -3.61 -3.87 -3.97
N VAL A 270 -3.04 -4.89 -4.64
CA VAL A 270 -2.20 -5.91 -4.01
C VAL A 270 -0.88 -5.30 -3.55
N ASN A 271 -0.53 -5.56 -2.30
CA ASN A 271 0.65 -5.09 -1.59
C ASN A 271 1.87 -5.96 -1.89
N PHE A 272 3.08 -5.43 -1.65
CA PHE A 272 4.34 -6.18 -1.84
C PHE A 272 5.03 -6.55 -0.52
N TYR A 273 4.45 -6.28 0.62
CA TYR A 273 5.01 -6.69 1.90
C TYR A 273 4.93 -8.22 2.07
N THR A 274 6.10 -8.87 2.15
CA THR A 274 6.20 -10.32 2.27
C THR A 274 5.41 -10.89 3.46
N GLY A 275 5.31 -10.12 4.56
CA GLY A 275 4.52 -10.50 5.74
C GLY A 275 3.02 -10.62 5.48
N HIS A 276 2.48 -9.92 4.48
CA HIS A 276 1.09 -10.05 4.04
C HIS A 276 0.91 -11.14 2.98
N LEU A 277 1.92 -11.35 2.12
CA LEU A 277 1.88 -12.29 1.00
C LEU A 277 2.13 -13.74 1.41
N SER A 278 2.96 -13.99 2.42
CA SER A 278 3.47 -15.32 2.72
C SER A 278 3.11 -15.76 4.14
N GLU A 279 2.23 -16.75 4.28
CA GLU A 279 1.90 -17.35 5.58
C GLU A 279 3.13 -17.96 6.28
N PRO A 280 4.06 -18.67 5.60
CA PRO A 280 5.31 -19.10 6.21
C PRO A 280 6.17 -17.95 6.71
N TYR A 281 6.30 -16.85 5.94
CA TYR A 281 7.06 -15.67 6.38
C TYR A 281 6.39 -14.98 7.57
N ARG A 282 5.07 -14.83 7.57
CA ARG A 282 4.29 -14.26 8.68
C ARG A 282 4.57 -15.00 9.99
N ARG A 283 4.58 -16.32 9.95
CA ARG A 283 4.89 -17.16 11.11
C ARG A 283 6.34 -16.98 11.55
N TRP A 284 7.27 -17.01 10.61
CA TRP A 284 8.67 -16.76 10.89
C TRP A 284 8.90 -15.37 11.52
N ALA A 285 8.26 -14.33 11.00
CA ALA A 285 8.35 -12.98 11.54
C ALA A 285 7.81 -12.89 12.98
N ALA A 286 6.72 -13.59 13.29
CA ALA A 286 6.19 -13.69 14.65
C ALA A 286 7.16 -14.41 15.61
N GLU A 287 7.80 -15.49 15.17
CA GLU A 287 8.82 -16.21 15.95
C GLU A 287 10.07 -15.34 16.16
N ARG A 288 10.50 -14.62 15.12
CA ARG A 288 11.60 -13.66 15.21
C ARG A 288 11.31 -12.55 16.22
N ALA A 289 10.09 -12.00 16.20
CA ALA A 289 9.66 -10.97 17.15
C ALA A 289 9.63 -11.52 18.59
N ALA A 290 9.13 -12.72 18.79
CA ALA A 290 9.13 -13.40 20.10
C ALA A 290 10.56 -13.64 20.62
N GLN A 291 11.48 -14.06 19.75
CA GLN A 291 12.89 -14.21 20.10
C GLN A 291 13.53 -12.85 20.44
N GLY A 292 13.24 -11.80 19.72
CA GLY A 292 13.68 -10.44 20.02
C GLY A 292 13.21 -9.97 21.42
N ALA A 293 11.94 -10.19 21.73
CA ALA A 293 11.37 -9.87 23.04
C ALA A 293 12.05 -10.68 24.17
N ARG A 294 12.28 -11.98 23.96
CA ARG A 294 13.04 -12.82 24.90
C ARG A 294 14.45 -12.31 25.13
N LEU A 295 15.17 -11.96 24.08
CA LEU A 295 16.53 -11.42 24.17
C LEU A 295 16.55 -10.06 24.87
N LYS A 296 15.54 -9.22 24.65
CA LYS A 296 15.37 -7.95 25.37
C LYS A 296 15.26 -8.15 26.90
N SER A 297 14.48 -9.15 27.31
CA SER A 297 14.31 -9.51 28.72
C SER A 297 15.59 -10.11 29.34
N LEU A 298 16.32 -10.93 28.57
CA LEU A 298 17.55 -11.60 29.09
C LEU A 298 18.78 -10.70 29.14
N PHE A 299 18.87 -9.74 28.23
CA PHE A 299 20.03 -8.88 28.01
C PHE A 299 19.63 -7.41 28.05
N ASP A 300 18.89 -7.00 29.08
CA ASP A 300 18.51 -5.61 29.26
C ASP A 300 19.75 -4.70 29.40
N GLY A 301 19.73 -3.52 28.78
CA GLY A 301 20.88 -2.61 28.73
C GLY A 301 22.06 -3.06 27.83
N GLN A 302 21.96 -4.20 27.12
CA GLN A 302 23.03 -4.76 26.29
C GLN A 302 22.64 -4.88 24.81
N PRO A 303 22.45 -3.76 24.06
CA PRO A 303 21.90 -3.77 22.70
C PRO A 303 22.77 -4.58 21.71
N ASP A 304 24.10 -4.50 21.82
CA ASP A 304 25.02 -5.22 20.92
C ASP A 304 24.92 -6.74 21.10
N VAL A 305 24.80 -7.21 22.34
CA VAL A 305 24.60 -8.64 22.64
C VAL A 305 23.27 -9.11 22.07
N ARG A 306 22.19 -8.34 22.25
CA ARG A 306 20.87 -8.67 21.69
C ARG A 306 20.91 -8.79 20.17
N SER A 307 21.53 -7.80 19.51
CA SER A 307 21.68 -7.80 18.05
C SER A 307 22.48 -9.01 17.55
N ALA A 308 23.62 -9.33 18.19
CA ALA A 308 24.43 -10.48 17.83
C ALA A 308 23.65 -11.81 18.00
N ARG A 309 22.95 -11.97 19.12
CA ARG A 309 22.15 -13.18 19.40
C ARG A 309 20.95 -13.34 18.46
N LEU A 310 20.31 -12.22 18.07
CA LEU A 310 19.22 -12.27 17.10
C LEU A 310 19.76 -12.69 15.73
N LYS A 311 20.88 -12.16 15.27
CA LYS A 311 21.54 -12.59 14.02
C LYS A 311 21.94 -14.06 14.03
N GLU A 312 22.43 -14.59 15.17
CA GLU A 312 22.71 -16.01 15.34
C GLU A 312 21.43 -16.85 15.16
N TRP A 313 20.30 -16.39 15.73
CA TRP A 313 19.02 -17.06 15.58
C TRP A 313 18.52 -17.00 14.13
N GLU A 314 18.59 -15.85 13.47
CA GLU A 314 18.22 -15.66 12.05
C GLU A 314 19.06 -16.56 11.13
N ALA A 315 20.36 -16.69 11.38
CA ALA A 315 21.22 -17.59 10.62
C ALA A 315 20.83 -19.06 10.77
N ALA A 316 20.35 -19.47 11.96
CA ALA A 316 19.85 -20.83 12.23
C ALA A 316 18.42 -21.05 11.73
N ASN A 317 17.65 -19.97 11.55
CA ASN A 317 16.24 -19.96 11.13
C ASN A 317 16.09 -18.94 9.99
N PRO A 318 16.54 -19.23 8.77
CA PRO A 318 16.49 -18.29 7.66
C PRO A 318 15.04 -17.96 7.30
N ALA A 319 14.79 -16.71 6.92
CA ALA A 319 13.49 -16.26 6.47
C ALA A 319 13.04 -17.05 5.24
N PRO A 320 11.77 -17.47 5.17
CA PRO A 320 11.22 -18.06 3.96
C PRO A 320 11.33 -17.10 2.77
N ALA A 321 11.80 -17.60 1.63
CA ALA A 321 11.93 -16.82 0.41
C ALA A 321 10.55 -16.39 -0.11
N ALA A 322 10.49 -15.15 -0.60
CA ALA A 322 9.33 -14.62 -1.30
C ALA A 322 9.74 -14.19 -2.72
N ASP A 323 8.91 -14.53 -3.68
CA ASP A 323 9.10 -14.19 -5.08
C ASP A 323 7.85 -13.51 -5.68
N ILE A 324 7.97 -13.10 -6.91
CA ILE A 324 6.89 -12.42 -7.66
C ILE A 324 5.66 -13.33 -7.83
N GLY A 325 5.86 -14.65 -7.81
CA GLY A 325 4.77 -15.63 -7.89
C GLY A 325 3.74 -15.45 -6.78
N LEU A 326 4.17 -15.12 -5.57
CA LEU A 326 3.26 -14.83 -4.45
C LEU A 326 2.35 -13.62 -4.73
N VAL A 327 2.90 -12.54 -5.28
CA VAL A 327 2.10 -11.37 -5.66
C VAL A 327 1.07 -11.75 -6.73
N ALA A 328 1.49 -12.53 -7.73
CA ALA A 328 0.58 -13.00 -8.77
C ALA A 328 -0.50 -13.95 -8.20
N ASP A 329 -0.19 -14.78 -7.22
CA ASP A 329 -1.16 -15.65 -6.54
C ASP A 329 -2.25 -14.83 -5.83
N HIS A 330 -1.88 -13.77 -5.11
CA HIS A 330 -2.83 -12.86 -4.47
C HIS A 330 -3.69 -12.12 -5.48
N ILE A 331 -3.10 -11.63 -6.58
CA ILE A 331 -3.83 -11.00 -7.69
C ILE A 331 -4.88 -11.99 -8.25
N GLU A 332 -4.48 -13.23 -8.54
CA GLU A 332 -5.37 -14.25 -9.09
C GLU A 332 -6.44 -14.69 -8.10
N HIS A 333 -6.15 -14.71 -6.80
CA HIS A 333 -7.15 -14.99 -5.78
C HIS A 333 -8.23 -13.90 -5.72
N VAL A 334 -7.85 -12.62 -5.71
CA VAL A 334 -8.79 -11.51 -5.78
C VAL A 334 -9.64 -11.61 -7.06
N VAL A 335 -9.02 -11.91 -8.21
CA VAL A 335 -9.73 -12.13 -9.47
C VAL A 335 -10.71 -13.29 -9.40
N LYS A 336 -10.33 -14.39 -8.77
CA LYS A 336 -11.19 -15.57 -8.60
C LYS A 336 -12.47 -15.26 -7.83
N ILE A 337 -12.41 -14.40 -6.82
CA ILE A 337 -13.55 -14.08 -5.96
C ILE A 337 -14.32 -12.86 -6.48
N ALA A 338 -13.63 -11.78 -6.82
CA ALA A 338 -14.24 -10.50 -7.19
C ALA A 338 -14.26 -10.23 -8.71
N GLY A 339 -13.40 -10.89 -9.48
CA GLY A 339 -13.26 -10.67 -10.92
C GLY A 339 -12.19 -9.64 -11.29
N HIS A 340 -11.78 -9.66 -12.56
CA HIS A 340 -10.71 -8.81 -13.10
C HIS A 340 -10.96 -7.29 -12.99
N ASP A 341 -12.19 -6.87 -12.74
CA ASP A 341 -12.55 -5.45 -12.60
C ASP A 341 -12.25 -4.89 -11.20
N HIS A 342 -11.79 -5.71 -10.25
CA HIS A 342 -11.70 -5.38 -8.84
C HIS A 342 -10.29 -5.55 -8.25
N VAL A 343 -9.25 -5.64 -9.08
CA VAL A 343 -7.86 -5.79 -8.65
C VAL A 343 -6.98 -4.70 -9.25
N GLY A 344 -5.98 -4.26 -8.49
CA GLY A 344 -4.96 -3.27 -8.85
C GLY A 344 -3.64 -3.57 -8.15
N LEU A 345 -2.71 -2.62 -8.15
CA LEU A 345 -1.40 -2.70 -7.51
C LEU A 345 -1.21 -1.54 -6.53
N GLY A 346 -0.74 -1.84 -5.33
CA GLY A 346 -0.43 -0.86 -4.29
C GLY A 346 0.80 -1.34 -3.52
N GLY A 347 2.00 -1.06 -4.07
CA GLY A 347 3.24 -1.75 -3.71
C GLY A 347 3.74 -1.51 -2.29
N ASP A 348 3.27 -0.45 -1.61
CA ASP A 348 3.70 -0.07 -0.26
C ASP A 348 5.21 0.19 -0.16
N LEU A 349 5.81 0.56 -1.30
CA LEU A 349 7.23 0.81 -1.39
C LEU A 349 7.60 2.08 -0.62
N ASP A 350 8.77 2.06 0.01
CA ASP A 350 9.23 3.02 1.01
C ASP A 350 8.47 3.00 2.36
N GLY A 351 7.30 2.32 2.49
CA GLY A 351 6.63 2.00 3.75
C GLY A 351 7.05 0.66 4.36
N ILE A 352 7.57 -0.24 3.53
CA ILE A 352 8.11 -1.54 3.93
C ILE A 352 9.64 -1.55 3.94
N GLY A 353 10.24 -2.48 4.68
CA GLY A 353 11.69 -2.67 4.65
C GLY A 353 12.18 -3.19 3.29
N TYR A 354 13.37 -2.76 2.88
CA TYR A 354 13.98 -3.18 1.60
C TYR A 354 14.07 -4.71 1.46
N GLU A 355 14.34 -5.41 2.58
CA GLU A 355 14.45 -6.87 2.66
C GLU A 355 13.09 -7.57 2.80
N ASP A 356 12.03 -6.80 3.06
CA ASP A 356 10.69 -7.32 3.31
C ASP A 356 9.84 -7.43 2.03
N ALA A 357 10.34 -6.92 0.91
CA ALA A 357 9.71 -7.09 -0.40
C ALA A 357 10.17 -8.37 -1.10
N PRO A 358 9.33 -9.00 -1.94
CA PRO A 358 9.75 -10.12 -2.78
C PRO A 358 10.92 -9.75 -3.68
N THR A 359 11.78 -10.72 -3.98
CA THR A 359 12.95 -10.52 -4.83
C THR A 359 12.58 -9.85 -6.16
N GLY A 360 13.18 -8.68 -6.43
CA GLY A 360 12.94 -7.87 -7.62
C GLY A 360 11.81 -6.83 -7.49
N LEU A 361 11.06 -6.83 -6.37
CA LEU A 361 10.01 -5.84 -6.08
C LEU A 361 10.36 -4.85 -4.98
N ASN A 362 11.60 -4.81 -4.54
CA ASN A 362 12.13 -3.84 -3.58
C ASN A 362 12.51 -2.48 -4.22
N SER A 363 11.87 -2.15 -5.31
CA SER A 363 12.03 -0.89 -6.04
C SER A 363 10.84 -0.66 -6.97
N VAL A 364 10.44 0.59 -7.14
CA VAL A 364 9.40 0.97 -8.12
C VAL A 364 9.75 0.55 -9.56
N SER A 365 11.02 0.25 -9.86
CA SER A 365 11.43 -0.31 -11.17
C SER A 365 10.97 -1.76 -11.39
N GLY A 366 10.52 -2.46 -10.35
CA GLY A 366 10.15 -3.88 -10.40
C GLY A 366 8.76 -4.17 -11.00
N TYR A 367 7.87 -3.20 -11.12
CA TYR A 367 6.50 -3.43 -11.61
C TYR A 367 6.40 -4.25 -12.91
N PRO A 368 7.27 -4.06 -13.95
CA PRO A 368 7.21 -4.86 -15.16
C PRO A 368 7.35 -6.37 -14.93
N LEU A 369 8.01 -6.79 -13.84
CA LEU A 369 8.17 -8.21 -13.48
C LEU A 369 6.82 -8.84 -13.09
N VAL A 370 5.94 -8.11 -12.40
CA VAL A 370 4.58 -8.57 -12.09
C VAL A 370 3.79 -8.81 -13.38
N PHE A 371 3.86 -7.86 -14.33
CA PHE A 371 3.21 -8.02 -15.66
C PHE A 371 3.79 -9.20 -16.42
N ALA A 372 5.10 -9.41 -16.41
CA ALA A 372 5.74 -10.53 -17.08
C ALA A 372 5.26 -11.87 -16.50
N GLU A 373 5.14 -11.98 -15.17
CA GLU A 373 4.61 -13.18 -14.53
C GLU A 373 3.14 -13.44 -14.90
N LEU A 374 2.30 -12.41 -14.89
CA LEU A 374 0.89 -12.56 -15.26
C LEU A 374 0.74 -12.91 -16.77
N ILE A 375 1.60 -12.38 -17.64
CA ILE A 375 1.67 -12.79 -19.05
C ILE A 375 2.02 -14.27 -19.16
N ARG A 376 2.99 -14.74 -18.39
CA ARG A 376 3.38 -16.17 -18.34
C ARG A 376 2.20 -17.04 -17.88
N ARG A 377 1.35 -16.51 -16.97
CA ARG A 377 0.12 -17.17 -16.50
C ARG A 377 -1.06 -17.05 -17.47
N GLY A 378 -0.88 -16.42 -18.62
CA GLY A 378 -1.87 -16.37 -19.70
C GLY A 378 -2.84 -15.17 -19.65
N TRP A 379 -2.53 -14.12 -18.89
CA TRP A 379 -3.37 -12.93 -18.80
C TRP A 379 -3.48 -12.21 -20.16
N SER A 380 -4.69 -11.73 -20.45
CA SER A 380 -4.96 -10.96 -21.66
C SER A 380 -4.45 -9.51 -21.53
N ASP A 381 -4.18 -8.83 -22.68
CA ASP A 381 -3.83 -7.40 -22.69
C ASP A 381 -4.93 -6.53 -22.06
N ARG A 382 -6.19 -6.94 -22.18
CA ARG A 382 -7.34 -6.26 -21.59
C ARG A 382 -7.31 -6.35 -20.07
N ASP A 383 -7.05 -7.53 -19.51
CA ASP A 383 -7.05 -7.73 -18.06
C ASP A 383 -5.82 -7.10 -17.41
N LEU A 384 -4.66 -7.15 -18.10
CA LEU A 384 -3.47 -6.41 -17.69
C LEU A 384 -3.69 -4.89 -17.68
N ALA A 385 -4.42 -4.33 -18.65
CA ALA A 385 -4.77 -2.91 -18.65
C ALA A 385 -5.73 -2.54 -17.50
N LYS A 386 -6.66 -3.44 -17.14
CA LYS A 386 -7.53 -3.25 -15.97
C LYS A 386 -6.70 -3.19 -14.67
N LEU A 387 -5.82 -4.18 -14.46
CA LEU A 387 -4.91 -4.25 -13.31
C LEU A 387 -3.99 -3.02 -13.22
N ALA A 388 -3.42 -2.61 -14.36
CA ALA A 388 -2.47 -1.49 -14.40
C ALA A 388 -3.03 -0.21 -13.77
N GLY A 389 -4.27 0.15 -14.07
CA GLY A 389 -4.88 1.35 -13.52
C GLY A 389 -6.31 1.54 -14.03
N GLY A 390 -6.75 0.76 -15.01
CA GLY A 390 -8.09 0.86 -15.57
C GLY A 390 -9.19 0.74 -14.50
N ASN A 391 -9.01 -0.17 -13.54
CA ASN A 391 -9.96 -0.38 -12.44
C ASN A 391 -9.99 0.79 -11.46
N LEU A 392 -8.82 1.28 -11.04
CA LEU A 392 -8.72 2.42 -10.12
C LEU A 392 -9.29 3.70 -10.78
N LEU A 393 -8.94 3.97 -12.04
CA LEU A 393 -9.49 5.12 -12.77
C LEU A 393 -11.01 5.05 -12.91
N ARG A 394 -11.57 3.84 -13.08
CA ARG A 394 -13.02 3.62 -13.06
C ARG A 394 -13.61 3.95 -11.70
N ALA A 395 -13.00 3.48 -10.60
CA ALA A 395 -13.44 3.78 -9.23
C ALA A 395 -13.39 5.29 -8.94
N MET A 396 -12.31 5.97 -9.33
CA MET A 396 -12.17 7.43 -9.20
C MET A 396 -13.30 8.17 -9.94
N ARG A 397 -13.51 7.89 -11.24
CA ARG A 397 -14.59 8.52 -12.02
C ARG A 397 -15.97 8.30 -11.42
N ARG A 398 -16.19 7.12 -10.85
CA ARG A 398 -17.46 6.80 -10.21
C ARG A 398 -17.64 7.55 -8.90
N SER A 399 -16.56 7.75 -8.11
CA SER A 399 -16.56 8.59 -6.91
C SER A 399 -16.80 10.07 -7.28
N GLU A 400 -16.16 10.58 -8.34
CA GLU A 400 -16.40 11.93 -8.89
C GLU A 400 -17.88 12.11 -9.33
N ALA A 401 -18.46 11.11 -9.96
CA ALA A 401 -19.88 11.14 -10.38
C ALA A 401 -20.84 11.11 -9.17
N VAL A 402 -20.51 10.37 -8.11
CA VAL A 402 -21.27 10.39 -6.86
C VAL A 402 -21.23 11.77 -6.23
N ALA A 403 -20.05 12.39 -6.15
CA ALA A 403 -19.91 13.75 -5.61
C ALA A 403 -20.73 14.78 -6.42
N GLU A 404 -20.71 14.70 -7.76
CA GLU A 404 -21.55 15.56 -8.60
C GLU A 404 -23.05 15.37 -8.31
N SER A 405 -23.49 14.12 -8.04
CA SER A 405 -24.88 13.85 -7.66
C SER A 405 -25.26 14.42 -6.28
N MET A 406 -24.26 14.61 -5.41
CA MET A 406 -24.44 15.11 -4.03
C MET A 406 -24.09 16.61 -3.89
N LYS A 407 -23.80 17.32 -4.97
CA LYS A 407 -23.34 18.72 -4.93
C LYS A 407 -24.29 19.72 -4.28
N SER A 408 -25.59 19.40 -4.24
CA SER A 408 -26.60 20.21 -3.56
C SER A 408 -26.76 19.89 -2.07
N GLU A 409 -26.13 18.79 -1.59
CA GLU A 409 -26.16 18.45 -0.18
C GLU A 409 -25.21 19.37 0.61
N PRO A 410 -25.67 19.94 1.75
CA PRO A 410 -24.78 20.77 2.56
C PRO A 410 -23.67 19.93 3.17
N PRO A 411 -22.51 20.54 3.50
CA PRO A 411 -21.46 19.87 4.26
C PRO A 411 -22.01 19.30 5.57
N SER A 412 -21.56 18.10 5.93
CA SER A 412 -21.92 17.51 7.23
C SER A 412 -21.32 18.35 8.37
N MET A 413 -22.15 18.63 9.38
CA MET A 413 -21.77 19.31 10.63
C MET A 413 -21.63 18.35 11.81
N ALA A 414 -21.58 17.05 11.55
CA ALA A 414 -21.35 16.04 12.58
C ALA A 414 -20.03 16.31 13.32
N SER A 415 -20.02 16.08 14.59
CA SER A 415 -18.87 16.20 15.51
C SER A 415 -18.72 14.92 16.31
N LEU A 416 -17.52 14.68 16.81
CA LEU A 416 -17.33 13.66 17.83
C LEU A 416 -18.20 13.96 19.07
N PRO A 417 -18.73 12.92 19.74
CA PRO A 417 -19.37 13.10 21.03
C PRO A 417 -18.39 13.76 22.03
N GLU A 418 -18.90 14.65 22.86
CA GLU A 418 -18.05 15.21 23.94
C GLU A 418 -17.54 14.06 24.83
N PRO A 419 -16.27 14.10 25.27
CA PRO A 419 -15.75 13.13 26.24
C PRO A 419 -16.62 13.16 27.50
N LYS A 420 -17.14 11.99 27.90
CA LYS A 420 -17.90 11.85 29.14
C LYS A 420 -16.99 11.92 30.36
#